data_ec2e7f866e9efdb0e01b77efa8b2f6d1
#
_entry.id   ec2e7f866e9efdb0e01b77efa8b2f6d1
#
_cell.length_a   1.000
_cell.length_b   1.000
_cell.length_c   1.000
_cell.angle_alpha   90.00
_cell.angle_beta   90.00
_cell.angle_gamma   90.00
#
_symmetry.space_group_name_H-M   'P 1'
#
loop_
_entity.id
_entity.type
_entity.pdbx_description
1 polymer ?
#
loop_
_entity_poly.entity_id
_entity_poly.type
_entity_poly.pdbx_seq_one_letter_code
_entity_poly.pdbx_strand_id
1 'polypeptide(L)'
;MIYGYARVSSVGQAKDGNSIEAQVSALNERGCNVIYAETYTGTTTDRPELSKILSKIQKGDTLMVTKLDRFSRTAAEGVALIQELHEKGIVIEILNMGRADNTPMGKLMVTMLLAFAEFEHDQIIERLSDGKAVAKSHGKRTDGRYKKSPPEFESYVKLHQQGEITVDEACKQLNIGKTTWYKLLKEKNFSNTDCDII
;
A
#
# COMPACT_ATOMS: atom_id res chain seq x y z
N MET A 1 24.62 12.45 -12.29
CA MET A 1 24.59 11.07 -12.86
C MET A 1 23.19 10.73 -13.34
N ILE A 2 23.04 9.70 -14.22
CA ILE A 2 21.74 9.21 -14.69
C ILE A 2 21.58 7.77 -14.19
N TYR A 3 20.61 7.59 -13.29
CA TYR A 3 20.26 6.29 -12.72
C TYR A 3 19.04 5.74 -13.46
N GLY A 4 19.14 4.53 -13.98
CA GLY A 4 18.02 3.81 -14.57
C GLY A 4 17.38 2.85 -13.57
N TYR A 5 16.06 2.74 -13.56
CA TYR A 5 15.34 1.74 -12.77
C TYR A 5 14.40 0.93 -13.65
N ALA A 6 14.54 -0.39 -13.58
CA ALA A 6 13.74 -1.36 -14.30
C ALA A 6 13.05 -2.34 -13.34
N ARG A 7 11.77 -2.65 -13.57
CA ARG A 7 11.01 -3.56 -12.72
C ARG A 7 10.03 -4.43 -13.51
N VAL A 8 9.99 -5.72 -13.18
CA VAL A 8 8.97 -6.64 -13.68
C VAL A 8 8.31 -7.40 -12.55
N SER A 9 7.05 -7.86 -12.74
CA SER A 9 6.42 -8.84 -11.87
C SER A 9 6.77 -10.25 -12.35
N SER A 10 7.01 -11.18 -11.44
CA SER A 10 7.33 -12.58 -11.76
C SER A 10 6.27 -13.30 -12.61
N VAL A 11 5.04 -12.79 -12.63
CA VAL A 11 3.89 -13.35 -13.37
C VAL A 11 3.81 -12.85 -14.82
N GLY A 12 4.59 -11.83 -15.21
CA GLY A 12 4.43 -11.11 -16.49
C GLY A 12 5.62 -11.15 -17.42
N GLN A 13 6.55 -12.08 -17.30
CA GLN A 13 7.84 -12.07 -18.04
C GLN A 13 7.77 -12.25 -19.56
N ALA A 14 6.63 -12.48 -20.18
CA ALA A 14 6.63 -12.99 -21.56
C ALA A 14 5.76 -12.25 -22.58
N LYS A 15 5.10 -11.14 -22.27
CA LYS A 15 4.24 -10.47 -23.26
C LYS A 15 4.53 -8.97 -23.35
N ASP A 16 4.72 -8.48 -24.58
CA ASP A 16 4.61 -7.09 -25.01
C ASP A 16 5.73 -6.11 -24.57
N GLY A 17 7.01 -6.38 -24.85
CA GLY A 17 8.08 -5.36 -24.68
C GLY A 17 8.27 -4.86 -23.22
N ASN A 18 7.67 -5.54 -22.26
CA ASN A 18 7.72 -5.21 -20.82
C ASN A 18 8.75 -6.07 -20.08
N SER A 19 9.56 -6.87 -20.76
CA SER A 19 10.60 -7.66 -20.12
C SER A 19 11.65 -6.77 -19.47
N ILE A 20 12.39 -7.31 -18.51
CA ILE A 20 13.44 -6.55 -17.84
C ILE A 20 14.55 -6.17 -18.82
N GLU A 21 14.86 -7.06 -19.75
CA GLU A 21 15.86 -6.86 -20.81
C GLU A 21 15.48 -5.71 -21.74
N ALA A 22 14.22 -5.64 -22.16
CA ALA A 22 13.73 -4.55 -23.01
C ALA A 22 13.78 -3.20 -22.27
N GLN A 23 13.44 -3.17 -20.97
CA GLN A 23 13.56 -1.96 -20.18
C GLN A 23 15.01 -1.53 -20.01
N VAL A 24 15.90 -2.47 -19.70
CA VAL A 24 17.35 -2.20 -19.55
C VAL A 24 17.93 -1.71 -20.87
N SER A 25 17.58 -2.31 -22.02
CA SER A 25 18.00 -1.83 -23.34
C SER A 25 17.58 -0.39 -23.59
N ALA A 26 16.29 -0.09 -23.38
CA ALA A 26 15.77 1.26 -23.56
C ALA A 26 16.45 2.30 -22.67
N LEU A 27 16.76 1.95 -21.41
CA LEU A 27 17.47 2.81 -20.47
C LEU A 27 18.95 3.02 -20.87
N ASN A 28 19.62 1.97 -21.37
CA ASN A 28 20.98 2.07 -21.88
C ASN A 28 21.06 2.98 -23.12
N GLU A 29 20.11 2.83 -24.06
CA GLU A 29 20.02 3.68 -25.27
C GLU A 29 19.85 5.17 -24.92
N ARG A 30 19.27 5.48 -23.77
CA ARG A 30 19.10 6.83 -23.25
C ARG A 30 20.29 7.33 -22.41
N GLY A 31 21.34 6.52 -22.30
CA GLY A 31 22.59 6.92 -21.65
C GLY A 31 22.60 6.85 -20.14
N CYS A 32 21.82 5.94 -19.52
CA CYS A 32 21.94 5.68 -18.09
C CYS A 32 23.35 5.24 -17.72
N ASN A 33 23.90 5.84 -16.66
CA ASN A 33 25.24 5.51 -16.16
C ASN A 33 25.23 4.21 -15.34
N VAL A 34 24.14 4.00 -14.58
CA VAL A 34 23.95 2.83 -13.74
C VAL A 34 22.48 2.43 -13.79
N ILE A 35 22.18 1.14 -13.99
CA ILE A 35 20.83 0.64 -14.04
C ILE A 35 20.63 -0.37 -12.91
N TYR A 36 19.57 -0.18 -12.14
CA TYR A 36 19.10 -1.08 -11.10
C TYR A 36 17.85 -1.80 -11.61
N ALA A 37 17.90 -3.11 -11.57
CA ALA A 37 16.81 -3.94 -12.07
C ALA A 37 16.33 -4.90 -10.98
N GLU A 38 15.01 -4.97 -10.75
CA GLU A 38 14.44 -5.90 -9.79
C GLU A 38 13.25 -6.67 -10.33
N THR A 39 13.15 -7.91 -9.89
CA THR A 39 12.02 -8.79 -10.18
C THR A 39 11.15 -8.90 -8.94
N TYR A 40 9.90 -8.54 -9.07
CA TYR A 40 8.92 -8.53 -7.99
C TYR A 40 8.19 -9.87 -7.89
N THR A 41 8.29 -10.55 -6.76
CA THR A 41 7.43 -11.67 -6.39
C THR A 41 6.26 -11.15 -5.56
N GLY A 42 5.03 -11.31 -6.01
CA GLY A 42 3.80 -10.64 -5.57
C GLY A 42 3.46 -10.54 -4.07
N THR A 43 4.30 -11.06 -3.18
CA THR A 43 4.06 -11.11 -1.72
C THR A 43 4.87 -10.10 -0.92
N THR A 44 5.98 -9.55 -1.44
CA THR A 44 6.82 -8.60 -0.71
C THR A 44 6.66 -7.17 -1.22
N THR A 45 6.55 -6.23 -0.29
CA THR A 45 6.39 -4.79 -0.59
C THR A 45 7.74 -4.12 -0.83
N ASP A 46 8.82 -4.82 -0.52
CA ASP A 46 10.18 -4.28 -0.53
C ASP A 46 10.71 -4.06 -1.94
N ARG A 47 11.34 -2.92 -2.15
CA ARG A 47 12.00 -2.51 -3.39
C ARG A 47 13.47 -2.19 -3.10
N PRO A 48 14.28 -3.22 -2.84
CA PRO A 48 15.65 -3.01 -2.41
C PRO A 48 16.49 -2.25 -3.44
N GLU A 49 16.26 -2.50 -4.74
CA GLU A 49 17.02 -1.82 -5.79
C GLU A 49 16.61 -0.35 -5.93
N LEU A 50 15.31 -0.02 -5.84
CA LEU A 50 14.88 1.37 -5.79
C LEU A 50 15.41 2.08 -4.55
N SER A 51 15.36 1.44 -3.39
CA SER A 51 15.89 1.98 -2.13
C SER A 51 17.40 2.28 -2.21
N LYS A 52 18.17 1.42 -2.92
CA LYS A 52 19.59 1.67 -3.19
C LYS A 52 19.80 2.91 -4.04
N ILE A 53 18.95 3.15 -5.05
CA ILE A 53 19.02 4.38 -5.85
C ILE A 53 18.72 5.57 -4.94
N LEU A 54 17.60 5.53 -4.21
CA LEU A 54 17.15 6.65 -3.38
C LEU A 54 18.16 7.03 -2.28
N SER A 55 18.97 6.08 -1.82
CA SER A 55 20.06 6.35 -0.85
C SER A 55 21.31 6.99 -1.46
N LYS A 56 21.50 6.90 -2.77
CA LYS A 56 22.70 7.37 -3.47
C LYS A 56 22.48 8.62 -4.30
N ILE A 57 21.28 8.80 -4.82
CA ILE A 57 20.93 9.87 -5.75
C ILE A 57 21.02 11.24 -5.06
N GLN A 58 21.58 12.21 -5.74
CA GLN A 58 21.84 13.55 -5.21
C GLN A 58 21.17 14.61 -6.08
N LYS A 59 21.10 15.83 -5.54
CA LYS A 59 20.63 17.01 -6.27
C LYS A 59 21.37 17.17 -7.60
N GLY A 60 20.63 17.33 -8.68
CA GLY A 60 21.17 17.45 -10.03
C GLY A 60 21.32 16.12 -10.77
N ASP A 61 21.14 14.97 -10.09
CA ASP A 61 21.08 13.67 -10.74
C ASP A 61 19.71 13.46 -11.41
N THR A 62 19.68 12.48 -12.31
CA THR A 62 18.44 12.09 -13.00
C THR A 62 18.09 10.64 -12.65
N LEU A 63 16.83 10.40 -12.27
CA LEU A 63 16.25 9.06 -12.18
C LEU A 63 15.38 8.82 -13.41
N MET A 64 15.69 7.76 -14.14
CA MET A 64 15.04 7.42 -15.41
C MET A 64 14.30 6.08 -15.31
N VAL A 65 13.07 6.05 -15.80
CA VAL A 65 12.24 4.84 -15.89
C VAL A 65 11.54 4.77 -17.25
N THR A 66 11.20 3.58 -17.69
CA THR A 66 10.51 3.41 -18.97
C THR A 66 9.04 3.87 -18.93
N LYS A 67 8.35 3.62 -17.82
CA LYS A 67 6.94 3.97 -17.58
C LYS A 67 6.70 4.27 -16.11
N LEU A 68 5.66 5.05 -15.81
CA LEU A 68 5.29 5.42 -14.43
C LEU A 68 4.95 4.19 -13.56
N ASP A 69 4.27 3.18 -14.12
CA ASP A 69 3.91 1.95 -13.42
C ASP A 69 5.11 1.08 -13.01
N ARG A 70 6.30 1.34 -13.57
CA ARG A 70 7.56 0.74 -13.11
C ARG A 70 8.05 1.36 -11.82
N PHE A 71 7.77 2.64 -11.65
CA PHE A 71 8.21 3.46 -10.54
C PHE A 71 7.40 3.23 -9.25
N SER A 72 6.10 2.91 -9.38
CA SER A 72 5.19 2.72 -8.25
C SER A 72 4.14 1.64 -8.54
N ARG A 73 3.38 1.27 -7.52
CA ARG A 73 2.24 0.35 -7.65
C ARG A 73 0.96 1.09 -7.96
N THR A 74 0.82 2.28 -7.41
CA THR A 74 -0.33 3.15 -7.62
C THR A 74 0.14 4.46 -8.21
N ALA A 75 -0.71 5.12 -8.97
CA ALA A 75 -0.39 6.44 -9.51
C ALA A 75 -0.07 7.42 -8.38
N ALA A 76 -0.85 7.39 -7.28
CA ALA A 76 -0.64 8.25 -6.13
C ALA A 76 0.76 8.09 -5.48
N GLU A 77 1.21 6.85 -5.24
CA GLU A 77 2.56 6.59 -4.71
C GLU A 77 3.65 7.11 -5.67
N GLY A 78 3.47 6.86 -6.97
CA GLY A 78 4.42 7.30 -7.99
C GLY A 78 4.54 8.81 -8.05
N VAL A 79 3.43 9.49 -8.01
CA VAL A 79 3.39 10.96 -8.04
C VAL A 79 3.95 11.56 -6.76
N ALA A 80 3.63 11.00 -5.59
CA ALA A 80 4.22 11.45 -4.32
C ALA A 80 5.75 11.32 -4.32
N LEU A 81 6.28 10.21 -4.82
CA LEU A 81 7.72 10.00 -4.94
C LEU A 81 8.36 10.96 -5.96
N ILE A 82 7.70 11.21 -7.09
CA ILE A 82 8.15 12.20 -8.09
C ILE A 82 8.22 13.58 -7.44
N GLN A 83 7.21 13.99 -6.68
CA GLN A 83 7.17 15.27 -6.01
C GLN A 83 8.32 15.39 -5.00
N GLU A 84 8.50 14.38 -4.15
CA GLU A 84 9.58 14.35 -3.16
C GLU A 84 10.97 14.50 -3.80
N LEU A 85 11.22 13.76 -4.89
CA LEU A 85 12.49 13.82 -5.60
C LEU A 85 12.67 15.15 -6.31
N HIS A 86 11.60 15.71 -6.88
CA HIS A 86 11.64 17.02 -7.52
C HIS A 86 11.97 18.14 -6.52
N GLU A 87 11.37 18.10 -5.31
CA GLU A 87 11.68 19.04 -4.22
C GLU A 87 13.15 18.94 -3.77
N LYS A 88 13.72 17.74 -3.81
CA LYS A 88 15.17 17.51 -3.57
C LYS A 88 16.06 17.97 -4.72
N GLY A 89 15.48 18.46 -5.81
CA GLY A 89 16.21 18.92 -7.00
C GLY A 89 16.77 17.79 -7.86
N ILE A 90 16.16 16.61 -7.78
CA ILE A 90 16.43 15.45 -8.63
C ILE A 90 15.50 15.53 -9.84
N VAL A 91 16.04 15.25 -11.01
CA VAL A 91 15.26 15.20 -12.24
C VAL A 91 14.69 13.80 -12.43
N ILE A 92 13.40 13.70 -12.76
CA ILE A 92 12.77 12.42 -13.07
C ILE A 92 12.44 12.39 -14.56
N GLU A 93 12.85 11.34 -15.24
CA GLU A 93 12.56 11.15 -16.67
C GLU A 93 11.79 9.84 -16.86
N ILE A 94 10.57 9.96 -17.39
CA ILE A 94 9.71 8.84 -17.71
C ILE A 94 9.64 8.76 -19.24
N LEU A 95 10.22 7.70 -19.84
CA LEU A 95 10.45 7.66 -21.28
C LEU A 95 9.21 7.87 -22.14
N ASN A 96 8.05 7.40 -21.68
CA ASN A 96 6.78 7.52 -22.41
C ASN A 96 5.98 8.79 -22.06
N MET A 97 6.43 9.60 -21.09
CA MET A 97 5.68 10.79 -20.64
C MET A 97 6.49 12.08 -20.73
N GLY A 98 7.81 12.00 -20.51
CA GLY A 98 8.70 13.15 -20.53
C GLY A 98 9.50 13.35 -19.26
N ARG A 99 9.98 14.58 -19.06
CA ARG A 99 10.94 14.93 -18.02
C ARG A 99 10.32 15.88 -17.00
N ALA A 100 10.30 15.48 -15.74
CA ALA A 100 9.88 16.28 -14.59
C ALA A 100 11.13 16.97 -14.00
N ASP A 101 11.38 18.17 -14.44
CA ASP A 101 12.49 19.04 -13.97
C ASP A 101 11.94 20.41 -13.52
N ASN A 102 12.83 21.32 -13.17
CA ASN A 102 12.45 22.67 -12.71
C ASN A 102 12.02 23.64 -13.83
N THR A 103 11.95 23.17 -15.09
CA THR A 103 11.42 23.98 -16.19
C THR A 103 9.91 24.18 -16.05
N PRO A 104 9.32 25.20 -16.69
CA PRO A 104 7.86 25.39 -16.72
C PRO A 104 7.11 24.15 -17.23
N MET A 105 7.66 23.46 -18.22
CA MET A 105 7.08 22.22 -18.76
C MET A 105 7.18 21.06 -17.78
N GLY A 106 8.34 20.89 -17.11
CA GLY A 106 8.53 19.87 -16.08
C GLY A 106 7.56 20.06 -14.89
N LYS A 107 7.39 21.30 -14.44
CA LYS A 107 6.42 21.65 -13.39
C LYS A 107 4.97 21.35 -13.81
N LEU A 108 4.62 21.70 -15.05
CA LEU A 108 3.31 21.37 -15.61
C LEU A 108 3.07 19.86 -15.60
N MET A 109 4.08 19.08 -16.02
CA MET A 109 4.00 17.61 -16.01
C MET A 109 3.72 17.07 -14.59
N VAL A 110 4.47 17.53 -13.58
CA VAL A 110 4.22 17.12 -12.18
C VAL A 110 2.81 17.47 -11.74
N THR A 111 2.34 18.68 -12.05
CA THR A 111 0.98 19.14 -11.71
C THR A 111 -0.09 18.26 -12.37
N MET A 112 0.08 17.91 -13.63
CA MET A 112 -0.85 17.01 -14.33
C MET A 112 -0.87 15.61 -13.73
N LEU A 113 0.28 15.08 -13.32
CA LEU A 113 0.37 13.77 -12.67
C LEU A 113 -0.33 13.77 -11.30
N LEU A 114 -0.16 14.85 -10.52
CA LEU A 114 -0.84 15.04 -9.24
C LEU A 114 -2.37 15.05 -9.44
N ALA A 115 -2.85 15.87 -10.35
CA ALA A 115 -4.27 15.97 -10.66
C ALA A 115 -4.86 14.62 -11.13
N PHE A 116 -4.10 13.87 -11.92
CA PHE A 116 -4.51 12.53 -12.36
C PHE A 116 -4.59 11.53 -11.19
N ALA A 117 -3.62 11.58 -10.27
CA ALA A 117 -3.63 10.71 -9.09
C ALA A 117 -4.80 11.02 -8.14
N GLU A 118 -5.15 12.30 -7.96
CA GLU A 118 -6.33 12.72 -7.20
C GLU A 118 -7.62 12.21 -7.88
N PHE A 119 -7.73 12.38 -9.18
CA PHE A 119 -8.88 11.89 -9.95
C PHE A 119 -9.06 10.37 -9.84
N GLU A 120 -7.99 9.58 -9.96
CA GLU A 120 -8.07 8.12 -9.77
C GLU A 120 -8.51 7.76 -8.35
N HIS A 121 -7.99 8.46 -7.34
CA HIS A 121 -8.37 8.25 -5.94
C HIS A 121 -9.87 8.53 -5.73
N ASP A 122 -10.37 9.64 -6.24
CA ASP A 122 -11.77 10.01 -6.12
C ASP A 122 -12.68 9.01 -6.83
N GLN A 123 -12.29 8.53 -8.01
CA GLN A 123 -13.00 7.46 -8.71
C GLN A 123 -13.06 6.15 -7.92
N ILE A 124 -12.00 5.81 -7.17
CA ILE A 124 -11.99 4.62 -6.31
C ILE A 124 -12.97 4.81 -5.16
N ILE A 125 -13.00 5.98 -4.51
CA ILE A 125 -13.92 6.30 -3.43
C ILE A 125 -15.37 6.25 -3.92
N GLU A 126 -15.67 6.85 -5.06
CA GLU A 126 -16.99 6.82 -5.68
C GLU A 126 -17.47 5.39 -5.94
N ARG A 127 -16.66 4.57 -6.60
CA ARG A 127 -16.98 3.15 -6.84
C ARG A 127 -17.19 2.35 -5.55
N LEU A 128 -16.41 2.61 -4.50
CA LEU A 128 -16.59 1.99 -3.20
C LEU A 128 -17.87 2.44 -2.51
N SER A 129 -18.24 3.73 -2.65
CA SER A 129 -19.50 4.28 -2.14
C SER A 129 -20.70 3.62 -2.82
N ASP A 130 -20.69 3.57 -4.15
CA ASP A 130 -21.72 2.93 -4.96
C ASP A 130 -21.85 1.44 -4.64
N GLY A 131 -20.73 0.73 -4.54
CA GLY A 131 -20.69 -0.67 -4.14
C GLY A 131 -21.30 -0.90 -2.75
N LYS A 132 -21.06 0.00 -1.79
CA LYS A 132 -21.67 -0.04 -0.46
C LYS A 132 -23.18 0.23 -0.52
N ALA A 133 -23.61 1.20 -1.33
CA ALA A 133 -25.02 1.52 -1.51
C ALA A 133 -25.81 0.32 -2.08
N VAL A 134 -25.28 -0.30 -3.14
CA VAL A 134 -25.84 -1.52 -3.74
C VAL A 134 -25.86 -2.68 -2.74
N ALA A 135 -24.76 -2.91 -2.01
CA ALA A 135 -24.72 -3.98 -1.01
C ALA A 135 -25.76 -3.75 0.10
N LYS A 136 -25.97 -2.51 0.52
CA LYS A 136 -26.97 -2.12 1.52
C LYS A 136 -28.39 -2.32 1.01
N SER A 137 -28.69 -2.00 -0.26
CA SER A 137 -30.00 -2.25 -0.87
C SER A 137 -30.35 -3.74 -0.97
N HIS A 138 -29.32 -4.59 -1.09
CA HIS A 138 -29.46 -6.08 -1.04
C HIS A 138 -29.43 -6.65 0.38
N GLY A 139 -29.56 -5.81 1.42
CA GLY A 139 -29.57 -6.24 2.82
C GLY A 139 -28.19 -6.72 3.33
N LYS A 140 -27.13 -6.54 2.55
CA LYS A 140 -25.77 -6.89 2.99
C LYS A 140 -25.21 -5.78 3.88
N ARG A 141 -24.50 -6.17 4.92
CA ARG A 141 -23.83 -5.21 5.80
C ARG A 141 -22.57 -4.63 5.11
N THR A 142 -22.40 -3.33 5.23
CA THR A 142 -21.27 -2.58 4.65
C THR A 142 -20.42 -1.87 5.70
N ASP A 143 -20.78 -1.99 6.98
CA ASP A 143 -20.22 -1.28 8.12
C ASP A 143 -19.15 -2.07 8.91
N GLY A 144 -18.54 -3.06 8.28
CA GLY A 144 -17.45 -3.85 8.84
C GLY A 144 -17.88 -5.06 9.67
N ARG A 145 -16.94 -5.66 10.40
CA ARG A 145 -17.18 -6.86 11.24
C ARG A 145 -18.21 -6.58 12.33
N TYR A 146 -18.98 -7.61 12.66
CA TYR A 146 -19.99 -7.59 13.70
C TYR A 146 -19.48 -6.96 15.00
N LYS A 147 -20.05 -5.83 15.39
CA LYS A 147 -19.71 -5.12 16.64
C LYS A 147 -20.58 -5.54 17.84
N LYS A 148 -21.60 -6.37 17.64
CA LYS A 148 -22.39 -6.86 18.76
C LYS A 148 -21.64 -7.96 19.49
N SER A 149 -21.45 -7.77 20.78
CA SER A 149 -21.03 -8.87 21.66
C SER A 149 -22.04 -10.02 21.53
N PRO A 150 -21.59 -11.28 21.56
CA PRO A 150 -22.50 -12.40 21.64
C PRO A 150 -23.50 -12.19 22.78
N PRO A 151 -24.78 -12.56 22.62
CA PRO A 151 -25.79 -12.34 23.67
C PRO A 151 -25.39 -12.89 25.04
N GLU A 152 -24.66 -13.98 25.03
CA GLU A 152 -24.19 -14.69 26.22
C GLU A 152 -22.83 -14.21 26.77
N PHE A 153 -22.22 -13.19 26.16
CA PHE A 153 -20.88 -12.73 26.53
C PHE A 153 -20.76 -12.39 28.02
N GLU A 154 -21.75 -11.71 28.59
CA GLU A 154 -21.75 -11.30 30.00
C GLU A 154 -21.82 -12.49 30.95
N SER A 155 -22.55 -13.55 30.58
CA SER A 155 -22.63 -14.78 31.36
C SER A 155 -21.27 -15.48 31.42
N TYR A 156 -20.59 -15.57 30.28
CA TYR A 156 -19.26 -16.17 30.21
C TYR A 156 -18.19 -15.33 30.92
N VAL A 157 -18.33 -14.00 30.96
CA VAL A 157 -17.45 -13.13 31.76
C VAL A 157 -17.63 -13.44 33.27
N LYS A 158 -18.86 -13.61 33.74
CA LYS A 158 -19.13 -13.96 35.13
C LYS A 158 -18.57 -15.33 35.50
N LEU A 159 -18.77 -16.36 34.65
CA LEU A 159 -18.21 -17.69 34.86
C LEU A 159 -16.67 -17.65 34.93
N HIS A 160 -16.05 -16.84 34.09
CA HIS A 160 -14.61 -16.65 34.12
C HIS A 160 -14.16 -15.95 35.41
N GLN A 161 -14.85 -14.91 35.86
CA GLN A 161 -14.56 -14.23 37.13
C GLN A 161 -14.75 -15.13 38.37
N GLN A 162 -15.63 -16.13 38.26
CA GLN A 162 -15.86 -17.14 39.32
C GLN A 162 -14.83 -18.29 39.28
N GLY A 163 -13.93 -18.28 38.28
CA GLY A 163 -12.92 -19.31 38.07
C GLY A 163 -13.45 -20.62 37.51
N GLU A 164 -14.70 -20.65 37.02
CA GLU A 164 -15.33 -21.86 36.48
C GLU A 164 -14.91 -22.20 35.05
N ILE A 165 -14.47 -21.20 34.28
CA ILE A 165 -14.03 -21.40 32.90
C ILE A 165 -12.78 -20.53 32.60
N THR A 166 -11.97 -21.01 31.66
CA THR A 166 -10.84 -20.25 31.12
C THR A 166 -11.27 -19.34 29.98
N VAL A 167 -10.46 -18.31 29.69
CA VAL A 167 -10.67 -17.42 28.52
C VAL A 167 -10.71 -18.23 27.21
N ASP A 168 -9.90 -19.29 27.11
CA ASP A 168 -9.85 -20.13 25.92
C ASP A 168 -11.16 -20.91 25.70
N GLU A 169 -11.74 -21.44 26.76
CA GLU A 169 -13.02 -22.14 26.73
C GLU A 169 -14.16 -21.18 26.42
N ALA A 170 -14.20 -20.02 27.06
CA ALA A 170 -15.18 -18.99 26.79
C ALA A 170 -15.12 -18.52 25.31
N CYS A 171 -13.92 -18.29 24.79
CA CYS A 171 -13.72 -17.91 23.40
C CYS A 171 -14.18 -18.98 22.43
N LYS A 172 -13.94 -20.26 22.70
CA LYS A 172 -14.44 -21.37 21.90
C LYS A 172 -15.97 -21.46 21.89
N GLN A 173 -16.61 -21.36 23.04
CA GLN A 173 -18.08 -21.44 23.18
C GLN A 173 -18.78 -20.26 22.49
N LEU A 174 -18.21 -19.05 22.60
CA LEU A 174 -18.75 -17.86 21.97
C LEU A 174 -18.33 -17.69 20.50
N ASN A 175 -17.49 -18.57 19.98
CA ASN A 175 -16.92 -18.49 18.64
C ASN A 175 -16.26 -17.13 18.33
N ILE A 176 -15.48 -16.62 19.29
CA ILE A 176 -14.72 -15.36 19.18
C ILE A 176 -13.25 -15.61 19.43
N GLY A 177 -12.39 -14.71 18.91
CA GLY A 177 -10.96 -14.73 19.22
C GLY A 177 -10.64 -14.03 20.55
N LYS A 178 -9.51 -14.39 21.20
CA LYS A 178 -9.01 -13.73 22.43
C LYS A 178 -8.95 -12.21 22.30
N THR A 179 -8.48 -11.70 21.18
CA THR A 179 -8.42 -10.24 20.91
C THR A 179 -9.80 -9.59 20.99
N THR A 180 -10.84 -10.29 20.50
CA THR A 180 -12.23 -9.82 20.55
C THR A 180 -12.76 -9.88 21.98
N TRP A 181 -12.43 -10.93 22.73
CA TRP A 181 -12.79 -11.07 24.14
C TRP A 181 -12.31 -9.89 24.98
N TYR A 182 -11.01 -9.61 24.96
CA TYR A 182 -10.43 -8.49 25.72
C TYR A 182 -10.93 -7.12 25.25
N LYS A 183 -11.20 -6.97 23.97
CA LYS A 183 -11.78 -5.74 23.43
C LYS A 183 -13.20 -5.51 23.96
N LEU A 184 -14.04 -6.54 23.99
CA LEU A 184 -15.41 -6.47 24.50
C LEU A 184 -15.44 -6.23 26.01
N LEU A 185 -14.51 -6.85 26.80
CA LEU A 185 -14.33 -6.56 28.22
C LEU A 185 -14.07 -5.08 28.46
N LYS A 186 -13.15 -4.49 27.69
CA LYS A 186 -12.81 -3.07 27.80
C LYS A 186 -13.96 -2.15 27.39
N GLU A 187 -14.68 -2.49 26.31
CA GLU A 187 -15.82 -1.70 25.81
C GLU A 187 -17.01 -1.72 26.80
N LYS A 188 -17.18 -2.78 27.55
CA LYS A 188 -18.28 -2.93 28.54
C LYS A 188 -17.89 -2.56 29.97
N ASN A 189 -16.69 -1.97 30.18
CA ASN A 189 -16.17 -1.58 31.51
C ASN A 189 -16.14 -2.72 32.53
N PHE A 190 -16.00 -3.97 32.13
CA PHE A 190 -15.70 -5.05 33.05
C PHE A 190 -14.25 -4.90 33.52
N SER A 191 -14.03 -4.59 34.79
CA SER A 191 -12.70 -4.56 35.38
C SER A 191 -12.06 -5.95 35.28
N ASN A 192 -10.83 -6.00 34.75
CA ASN A 192 -9.94 -7.14 34.93
C ASN A 192 -9.55 -7.22 36.40
N THR A 193 -10.38 -7.80 37.26
CA THR A 193 -10.00 -8.20 38.58
C THR A 193 -9.45 -9.62 38.46
N ASP A 194 -8.16 -9.77 38.70
CA ASP A 194 -7.41 -11.02 38.88
C ASP A 194 -7.13 -11.88 37.65
N CYS A 195 -6.09 -11.51 36.92
CA CYS A 195 -5.29 -12.45 36.16
C CYS A 195 -3.78 -12.11 36.24
N ASP A 196 -3.29 -11.88 37.45
CA ASP A 196 -1.87 -11.96 37.80
C ASP A 196 -1.72 -12.99 38.94
N ILE A 197 -1.89 -14.26 38.63
CA ILE A 197 -1.31 -15.35 39.43
C ILE A 197 -1.07 -16.55 38.52
N ILE A 198 0.23 -16.83 38.33
CA ILE A 198 0.96 -17.99 37.82
C ILE A 198 1.28 -17.95 36.32
#